data_d200ada24aeb3e3435422c8cb9d45fba
#
_entry.id   d200ada24aeb3e3435422c8cb9d45fba
#
_cell.length_a   1.000
_cell.length_b   1.000
_cell.length_c   1.000
_cell.angle_alpha   90.00
_cell.angle_beta   90.00
_cell.angle_gamma   90.00
#
_symmetry.space_group_name_H-M   'P 1'
#
loop_
_entity.id
_entity.type
_entity.pdbx_description
1 polymer ?
#
loop_
_entity_poly.entity_id
_entity_poly.type
_entity_poly.pdbx_seq_one_letter_code
_entity_poly.pdbx_strand_id
1 'polypeptide(L)'
;MEERIERITDIFSTFRNPDKETVLTPWRVVNMHLGDCLGGYNFFEKDYETTLSEPRFIDRGEVTANVFAPDSRILEINSKSGLYPLYMAYSIYRARLKDSLFSVSSIEDEQRIWDKVVAENIFVICKTPMAKSITKRTLIGFRKAKVNTRYFEDLINQIKNKPEHFIRQVDKFITDRTGIKNMKINAIVGNPPYQEVVAQKETANGQKVSVSIFQYFQTISDRLGRYTSLIYPGARWIHRSGKGLEQFGLTQINDPHLCFLKFFPDSMDVFKEVGIADGLSIVMKDTQKKSNGFRYVYAKKGKEVTIEANNPKEELFSLNPLDSEISYSLNCAIKNIGVYMMPYYLVVCFLLKVIS
;
A
#
# COMPACT_ATOMS: atom_id res chain seq x y z
N MET A 1 26.16 -1.25 -0.37
CA MET A 1 24.84 -0.90 0.23
C MET A 1 23.94 -2.12 0.38
N GLU A 2 23.98 -3.05 -0.55
CA GLU A 2 23.19 -4.29 -0.61
C GLU A 2 23.36 -5.15 0.65
N GLU A 3 24.58 -5.43 1.05
CA GLU A 3 24.91 -6.19 2.27
C GLU A 3 24.27 -5.59 3.54
N ARG A 4 24.22 -4.25 3.60
CA ARG A 4 23.57 -3.57 4.73
C ARG A 4 22.06 -3.78 4.73
N ILE A 5 21.41 -3.75 3.56
CA ILE A 5 19.98 -3.99 3.42
C ILE A 5 19.67 -5.43 3.80
N GLU A 6 20.45 -6.39 3.32
CA GLU A 6 20.34 -7.81 3.66
C GLU A 6 20.37 -8.00 5.18
N ARG A 7 21.41 -7.52 5.85
CA ARG A 7 21.53 -7.61 7.32
C ARG A 7 20.36 -6.98 8.07
N ILE A 8 19.84 -5.84 7.60
CA ILE A 8 18.67 -5.19 8.21
C ILE A 8 17.43 -6.06 8.03
N THR A 9 17.20 -6.60 6.84
CA THR A 9 16.03 -7.42 6.55
C THR A 9 16.07 -8.77 7.25
N ASP A 10 17.24 -9.35 7.43
CA ASP A 10 17.43 -10.56 8.23
C ASP A 10 17.04 -10.32 9.71
N ILE A 11 17.48 -9.20 10.27
CA ILE A 11 17.05 -8.83 11.62
C ILE A 11 15.52 -8.76 11.69
N PHE A 12 14.85 -8.10 10.75
CA PHE A 12 13.39 -8.03 10.75
C PHE A 12 12.69 -9.37 10.51
N SER A 13 13.32 -10.32 9.82
CA SER A 13 12.75 -11.65 9.61
C SER A 13 12.64 -12.46 10.90
N THR A 14 13.48 -12.16 11.90
CA THR A 14 13.48 -12.81 13.21
C THR A 14 12.53 -12.17 14.22
N PHE A 15 12.00 -10.96 13.91
CA PHE A 15 11.07 -10.28 14.79
C PHE A 15 9.70 -10.97 14.77
N ARG A 16 9.25 -11.39 15.94
CA ARG A 16 7.85 -11.81 16.13
C ARG A 16 7.01 -10.58 16.45
N ASN A 17 5.83 -10.53 15.87
CA ASN A 17 4.88 -9.48 16.17
C ASN A 17 4.49 -9.56 17.66
N PRO A 18 4.71 -8.53 18.46
CA PRO A 18 4.39 -8.56 19.89
C PRO A 18 2.89 -8.58 20.16
N ASP A 19 2.09 -8.29 19.15
CA ASP A 19 0.64 -8.12 19.24
C ASP A 19 0.01 -8.47 17.89
N LYS A 20 -1.16 -9.11 17.90
CA LYS A 20 -1.90 -9.51 16.69
C LYS A 20 -2.35 -8.31 15.84
N GLU A 21 -2.45 -7.12 16.43
CA GLU A 21 -2.84 -5.88 15.74
C GLU A 21 -1.65 -5.17 15.08
N THR A 22 -0.42 -5.56 15.40
CA THR A 22 0.81 -4.90 14.93
C THR A 22 1.58 -5.83 13.98
N VAL A 23 1.02 -6.16 12.84
CA VAL A 23 1.73 -6.92 11.81
C VAL A 23 2.79 -6.03 11.17
N LEU A 24 4.06 -6.42 11.31
CA LEU A 24 5.16 -5.84 10.55
C LEU A 24 5.09 -6.39 9.13
N THR A 25 5.21 -5.50 8.14
CA THR A 25 5.23 -5.94 6.74
C THR A 25 6.58 -6.57 6.43
N PRO A 26 6.64 -7.87 6.07
CA PRO A 26 7.90 -8.52 5.72
C PRO A 26 8.57 -7.89 4.49
N TRP A 27 9.91 -7.98 4.41
CA TRP A 27 10.67 -7.44 3.28
C TRP A 27 10.21 -8.02 1.93
N ARG A 28 9.90 -9.31 1.90
CA ARG A 28 9.31 -10.01 0.75
C ARG A 28 8.05 -9.32 0.24
N VAL A 29 7.14 -8.97 1.16
CA VAL A 29 5.86 -8.32 0.82
C VAL A 29 6.08 -6.90 0.31
N VAL A 30 7.01 -6.14 0.89
CA VAL A 30 7.38 -4.81 0.39
C VAL A 30 7.88 -4.88 -1.05
N ASN A 31 8.76 -5.84 -1.35
CA ASN A 31 9.30 -6.06 -2.69
C ASN A 31 8.23 -6.48 -3.69
N MET A 32 7.32 -7.38 -3.31
CA MET A 32 6.20 -7.80 -4.14
C MET A 32 5.26 -6.62 -4.42
N HIS A 33 4.81 -5.93 -3.38
CA HIS A 33 3.88 -4.81 -3.49
C HIS A 33 4.42 -3.71 -4.41
N LEU A 34 5.62 -3.19 -4.09
CA LEU A 34 6.18 -2.07 -4.82
C LEU A 34 6.67 -2.46 -6.22
N GLY A 35 7.26 -3.66 -6.36
CA GLY A 35 7.69 -4.18 -7.64
C GLY A 35 6.54 -4.38 -8.63
N ASP A 36 5.38 -4.80 -8.15
CA ASP A 36 4.18 -4.99 -8.99
C ASP A 36 3.56 -3.67 -9.46
N CYS A 37 3.58 -2.65 -8.60
CA CYS A 37 2.92 -1.37 -8.84
C CYS A 37 3.82 -0.30 -9.44
N LEU A 38 4.95 -0.06 -8.78
CA LEU A 38 5.81 1.09 -9.05
C LEU A 38 7.12 0.70 -9.75
N GLY A 39 7.53 -0.56 -9.66
CA GLY A 39 8.82 -1.01 -10.14
C GLY A 39 9.95 -0.68 -9.16
N GLY A 40 11.13 -0.34 -9.69
CA GLY A 40 12.33 -0.08 -8.91
C GLY A 40 13.22 -1.31 -8.73
N TYR A 41 14.17 -1.27 -7.79
CA TYR A 41 15.10 -2.36 -7.54
C TYR A 41 14.55 -3.38 -6.57
N ASN A 42 14.35 -4.59 -7.03
CA ASN A 42 13.75 -5.71 -6.30
C ASN A 42 14.81 -6.72 -5.86
N PHE A 43 14.74 -7.14 -4.61
CA PHE A 43 15.72 -8.05 -3.97
C PHE A 43 15.31 -9.52 -4.04
N PHE A 44 14.22 -9.84 -4.75
CA PHE A 44 13.71 -11.20 -4.86
C PHE A 44 13.55 -11.64 -6.31
N GLU A 45 13.58 -12.94 -6.52
CA GLU A 45 13.11 -13.56 -7.76
C GLU A 45 11.62 -13.30 -7.97
N LYS A 46 11.08 -13.77 -9.11
CA LYS A 46 9.66 -13.56 -9.47
C LYS A 46 8.69 -14.26 -8.52
N ASP A 47 9.13 -15.29 -7.83
CA ASP A 47 8.36 -16.04 -6.83
C ASP A 47 8.24 -15.30 -5.48
N TYR A 48 9.07 -14.28 -5.26
CA TYR A 48 9.20 -13.57 -3.99
C TYR A 48 9.54 -14.46 -2.78
N GLU A 49 10.12 -15.62 -3.00
CA GLU A 49 10.62 -16.54 -1.97
C GLU A 49 12.15 -16.58 -1.96
N THR A 50 12.77 -16.51 -3.12
CA THR A 50 14.22 -16.58 -3.31
C THR A 50 14.81 -15.18 -3.37
N THR A 51 15.79 -14.89 -2.51
CA THR A 51 16.54 -13.64 -2.53
C THR A 51 17.61 -13.64 -3.63
N LEU A 52 17.83 -12.49 -4.24
CA LEU A 52 18.85 -12.26 -5.25
C LEU A 52 20.13 -11.75 -4.62
N SER A 53 21.30 -12.20 -5.10
CA SER A 53 22.60 -11.64 -4.74
C SER A 53 22.75 -10.18 -5.23
N GLU A 54 22.16 -9.87 -6.39
CA GLU A 54 22.11 -8.52 -6.93
C GLU A 54 20.63 -8.14 -7.22
N PRO A 55 20.15 -7.01 -6.70
CA PRO A 55 18.78 -6.58 -6.95
C PRO A 55 18.52 -6.30 -8.44
N ARG A 56 17.42 -6.86 -8.96
CA ARG A 56 16.98 -6.65 -10.35
C ARG A 56 16.13 -5.39 -10.46
N PHE A 57 16.31 -4.67 -11.55
CA PHE A 57 15.46 -3.52 -11.86
C PHE A 57 14.16 -3.96 -12.54
N ILE A 58 13.04 -3.50 -11.99
CA ILE A 58 11.70 -3.70 -12.57
C ILE A 58 11.24 -2.36 -13.12
N ASP A 59 10.96 -2.33 -14.42
CA ASP A 59 10.44 -1.13 -15.08
C ASP A 59 8.92 -1.26 -15.31
N ARG A 60 8.18 -0.27 -14.84
CA ARG A 60 6.73 -0.09 -15.06
C ARG A 60 6.46 1.15 -15.93
N GLY A 61 7.44 1.55 -16.74
CA GLY A 61 7.33 2.67 -17.65
C GLY A 61 7.32 4.02 -16.94
N GLU A 62 6.40 4.90 -17.34
CA GLU A 62 6.30 6.27 -16.82
C GLU A 62 6.20 6.32 -15.29
N VAL A 63 5.49 5.38 -14.68
CA VAL A 63 5.36 5.29 -13.21
C VAL A 63 6.72 5.15 -12.56
N THR A 64 7.53 4.19 -13.03
CA THR A 64 8.88 3.96 -12.48
C THR A 64 9.78 5.17 -12.67
N ALA A 65 9.76 5.77 -13.87
CA ALA A 65 10.55 6.95 -14.16
C ALA A 65 10.21 8.13 -13.25
N ASN A 66 8.92 8.38 -12.99
CA ASN A 66 8.46 9.49 -12.16
C ASN A 66 8.66 9.25 -10.65
N VAL A 67 8.47 8.02 -10.20
CA VAL A 67 8.54 7.67 -8.77
C VAL A 67 9.98 7.57 -8.29
N PHE A 68 10.89 7.06 -9.12
CA PHE A 68 12.30 6.88 -8.75
C PHE A 68 13.24 7.90 -9.39
N ALA A 69 12.69 9.03 -9.88
CA ALA A 69 13.51 10.14 -10.31
C ALA A 69 14.41 10.65 -9.17
N PRO A 70 15.63 11.16 -9.46
CA PRO A 70 16.58 11.60 -8.44
C PRO A 70 16.05 12.69 -7.49
N ASP A 71 15.08 13.48 -7.95
CA ASP A 71 14.45 14.57 -7.19
C ASP A 71 13.06 14.22 -6.64
N SER A 72 12.58 12.99 -6.86
CA SER A 72 11.27 12.55 -6.39
C SER A 72 11.18 12.54 -4.87
N ARG A 73 9.96 12.66 -4.34
CA ARG A 73 9.68 12.69 -2.91
C ARG A 73 8.63 11.66 -2.55
N ILE A 74 8.99 10.86 -1.57
CA ILE A 74 8.23 9.69 -1.14
C ILE A 74 7.76 9.90 0.29
N LEU A 75 6.50 9.57 0.55
CA LEU A 75 5.94 9.61 1.89
C LEU A 75 5.40 8.22 2.26
N GLU A 76 5.76 7.73 3.44
CA GLU A 76 5.07 6.63 4.11
C GLU A 76 4.27 7.18 5.29
N ILE A 77 2.98 6.80 5.39
CA ILE A 77 2.11 7.14 6.53
C ILE A 77 1.87 5.89 7.36
N ASN A 78 2.16 5.98 8.66
CA ASN A 78 2.09 4.88 9.62
C ASN A 78 3.21 3.84 9.47
N SER A 79 4.44 4.31 9.23
CA SER A 79 5.61 3.42 9.23
C SER A 79 5.80 2.74 10.58
N LYS A 80 6.19 1.47 10.55
CA LYS A 80 6.51 0.67 11.73
C LYS A 80 7.98 0.26 11.74
N SER A 81 8.45 -0.30 10.64
CA SER A 81 9.81 -0.83 10.47
C SER A 81 10.71 0.04 9.58
N GLY A 82 10.12 0.86 8.71
CA GLY A 82 10.86 1.63 7.70
C GLY A 82 11.28 0.83 6.47
N LEU A 83 10.72 -0.37 6.24
CA LEU A 83 11.09 -1.20 5.08
C LEU A 83 10.55 -0.65 3.76
N TYR A 84 9.36 -0.02 3.74
CA TYR A 84 8.89 0.70 2.56
C TYR A 84 9.82 1.85 2.19
N PRO A 85 10.16 2.78 3.11
CA PRO A 85 11.15 3.82 2.84
C PRO A 85 12.51 3.27 2.43
N LEU A 86 12.93 2.13 2.95
CA LEU A 86 14.20 1.49 2.60
C LEU A 86 14.23 1.08 1.12
N TYR A 87 13.16 0.42 0.62
CA TYR A 87 13.02 0.05 -0.78
C TYR A 87 13.05 1.28 -1.70
N MET A 88 12.27 2.29 -1.34
CA MET A 88 12.17 3.53 -2.11
C MET A 88 13.50 4.28 -2.14
N ALA A 89 14.16 4.40 -0.98
CA ALA A 89 15.47 5.05 -0.87
C ALA A 89 16.52 4.33 -1.71
N TYR A 90 16.54 3.00 -1.69
CA TYR A 90 17.50 2.23 -2.47
C TYR A 90 17.30 2.42 -3.98
N SER A 91 16.06 2.40 -4.45
CA SER A 91 15.77 2.60 -5.87
C SER A 91 16.17 3.99 -6.37
N ILE A 92 15.90 5.04 -5.57
CA ILE A 92 16.33 6.42 -5.89
C ILE A 92 17.87 6.56 -5.78
N TYR A 93 18.49 5.91 -4.80
CA TYR A 93 19.94 5.87 -4.67
C TYR A 93 20.60 5.29 -5.92
N ARG A 94 20.09 4.18 -6.45
CA ARG A 94 20.59 3.57 -7.69
C ARG A 94 20.37 4.49 -8.91
N ALA A 95 19.27 5.25 -8.96
CA ALA A 95 19.06 6.25 -10.00
C ALA A 95 20.10 7.37 -9.92
N ARG A 96 20.34 7.92 -8.72
CA ARG A 96 21.37 8.95 -8.51
C ARG A 96 22.79 8.48 -8.81
N LEU A 97 23.09 7.21 -8.55
CA LEU A 97 24.39 6.63 -8.92
C LEU A 97 24.59 6.60 -10.43
N LYS A 98 23.53 6.30 -11.21
CA LYS A 98 23.61 6.30 -12.68
C LYS A 98 23.79 7.71 -13.24
N ASP A 99 23.15 8.71 -12.61
CA ASP A 99 23.24 10.12 -13.04
C ASP A 99 24.53 10.80 -12.58
N SER A 100 25.25 10.22 -11.60
CA SER A 100 26.52 10.79 -11.17
C SER A 100 27.58 10.61 -12.25
N LEU A 101 27.94 11.69 -12.92
CA LEU A 101 29.04 11.76 -13.90
C LEU A 101 30.42 11.51 -13.28
N PHE A 102 30.51 11.45 -11.96
CA PHE A 102 31.74 11.19 -11.21
C PHE A 102 31.76 9.72 -10.80
N SER A 103 32.85 9.04 -11.09
CA SER A 103 33.08 7.70 -10.57
C SER A 103 32.99 7.73 -9.05
N VAL A 104 31.98 7.07 -8.50
CA VAL A 104 31.91 6.77 -7.06
C VAL A 104 33.05 5.81 -6.77
N SER A 105 34.10 6.30 -6.11
CA SER A 105 35.35 5.57 -5.94
C SER A 105 35.55 5.04 -4.53
N SER A 106 34.67 5.46 -3.59
CA SER A 106 34.79 5.08 -2.19
C SER A 106 33.47 4.71 -1.54
N ILE A 107 33.53 3.92 -0.46
CA ILE A 107 32.36 3.61 0.40
C ILE A 107 31.80 4.91 1.01
N GLU A 108 32.65 5.88 1.30
CA GLU A 108 32.25 7.20 1.83
C GLU A 108 31.40 7.99 0.84
N ASP A 109 31.71 7.90 -0.45
CA ASP A 109 30.92 8.55 -1.51
C ASP A 109 29.55 7.89 -1.67
N GLU A 110 29.49 6.57 -1.69
CA GLU A 110 28.22 5.82 -1.66
C GLU A 110 27.37 6.21 -0.47
N GLN A 111 27.97 6.27 0.70
CA GLN A 111 27.28 6.63 1.93
C GLN A 111 26.77 8.07 1.91
N ARG A 112 27.54 9.00 1.34
CA ARG A 112 27.13 10.41 1.16
C ARG A 112 25.92 10.53 0.23
N ILE A 113 25.92 9.81 -0.88
CA ILE A 113 24.76 9.77 -1.80
C ILE A 113 23.53 9.18 -1.10
N TRP A 114 23.71 8.07 -0.35
CA TRP A 114 22.65 7.47 0.43
C TRP A 114 22.03 8.44 1.45
N ASP A 115 22.88 9.08 2.25
CA ASP A 115 22.45 10.03 3.28
C ASP A 115 21.73 11.23 2.65
N LYS A 116 22.14 11.67 1.46
CA LYS A 116 21.48 12.70 0.69
C LYS A 116 20.09 12.25 0.21
N VAL A 117 19.97 11.03 -0.33
CA VAL A 117 18.66 10.46 -0.72
C VAL A 117 17.72 10.41 0.48
N VAL A 118 18.15 9.88 1.62
CA VAL A 118 17.32 9.80 2.83
C VAL A 118 16.88 11.18 3.30
N ALA A 119 17.75 12.19 3.21
CA ALA A 119 17.49 13.55 3.66
C ALA A 119 16.60 14.37 2.72
N GLU A 120 16.63 14.10 1.43
CA GLU A 120 15.93 14.91 0.41
C GLU A 120 14.68 14.27 -0.16
N ASN A 121 14.69 12.93 -0.30
CA ASN A 121 13.64 12.19 -1.00
C ASN A 121 12.65 11.49 -0.05
N ILE A 122 13.06 11.12 1.16
CA ILE A 122 12.28 10.23 2.02
C ILE A 122 11.65 10.98 3.20
N PHE A 123 10.33 10.88 3.32
CA PHE A 123 9.53 11.44 4.40
C PHE A 123 8.72 10.33 5.05
N VAL A 124 8.69 10.30 6.38
CA VAL A 124 8.03 9.20 7.11
C VAL A 124 7.24 9.73 8.30
N ILE A 125 5.99 9.33 8.35
CA ILE A 125 5.11 9.57 9.49
C ILE A 125 4.90 8.25 10.24
N CYS A 126 5.13 8.28 11.55
CA CYS A 126 5.00 7.13 12.44
C CYS A 126 3.88 7.36 13.45
N LYS A 127 3.24 6.27 13.91
CA LYS A 127 2.22 6.31 14.97
C LYS A 127 2.83 6.48 16.36
N THR A 128 4.06 6.01 16.57
CA THR A 128 4.71 5.99 17.89
C THR A 128 6.14 6.52 17.84
N PRO A 129 6.69 7.02 18.96
CA PRO A 129 8.11 7.37 19.06
C PRO A 129 9.04 6.19 18.81
N MET A 130 8.64 4.97 19.22
CA MET A 130 9.39 3.74 18.98
C MET A 130 9.50 3.46 17.47
N ALA A 131 8.38 3.45 16.72
CA ALA A 131 8.38 3.25 15.28
C ALA A 131 9.24 4.29 14.56
N LYS A 132 9.20 5.56 14.99
CA LYS A 132 10.08 6.62 14.49
C LYS A 132 11.57 6.28 14.72
N SER A 133 11.92 5.79 15.91
CA SER A 133 13.29 5.40 16.22
C SER A 133 13.75 4.21 15.38
N ILE A 134 12.92 3.17 15.26
CA ILE A 134 13.19 2.00 14.42
C ILE A 134 13.39 2.42 12.96
N THR A 135 12.45 3.16 12.38
CA THR A 135 12.55 3.65 11.00
C THR A 135 13.84 4.43 10.76
N LYS A 136 14.22 5.31 11.69
CA LYS A 136 15.50 6.03 11.59
C LYS A 136 16.69 5.06 11.55
N ARG A 137 16.69 4.02 12.39
CA ARG A 137 17.75 3.00 12.42
C ARG A 137 17.79 2.17 11.15
N THR A 138 16.64 1.80 10.61
CA THR A 138 16.52 1.11 9.32
C THR A 138 17.21 1.90 8.21
N LEU A 139 16.96 3.20 8.13
CA LEU A 139 17.48 4.04 7.06
C LEU A 139 18.97 4.38 7.19
N ILE A 140 19.46 4.74 8.38
CA ILE A 140 20.81 5.26 8.56
C ILE A 140 21.67 4.51 9.60
N GLY A 141 21.13 3.48 10.23
CA GLY A 141 21.82 2.79 11.33
C GLY A 141 22.03 3.73 12.53
N PHE A 142 23.24 3.69 13.10
CA PHE A 142 23.61 4.51 14.25
C PHE A 142 24.33 5.82 13.85
N ARG A 143 24.43 6.11 12.56
CA ARG A 143 25.09 7.31 12.06
C ARG A 143 24.30 8.58 12.41
N LYS A 144 25.03 9.69 12.42
CA LYS A 144 24.45 11.03 12.56
C LYS A 144 24.16 11.59 11.16
N ALA A 145 23.00 11.26 10.60
CA ALA A 145 22.51 11.81 9.32
C ALA A 145 21.10 12.34 9.46
N LYS A 146 20.71 13.24 8.56
CA LYS A 146 19.36 13.83 8.53
C LYS A 146 18.37 12.79 8.04
N VAL A 147 17.28 12.58 8.79
CA VAL A 147 16.16 11.72 8.40
C VAL A 147 14.86 12.48 8.65
N ASN A 148 13.98 12.56 7.66
CA ASN A 148 12.69 13.23 7.79
C ASN A 148 11.66 12.28 8.37
N THR A 149 11.75 12.03 9.67
CA THR A 149 10.78 11.22 10.41
C THR A 149 10.06 12.06 11.45
N ARG A 150 8.76 11.86 11.56
CA ARG A 150 7.91 12.49 12.59
C ARG A 150 6.93 11.46 13.11
N TYR A 151 6.60 11.48 14.41
CA TYR A 151 5.42 10.80 14.91
C TYR A 151 4.31 11.81 15.17
N PHE A 152 3.09 11.37 14.95
CA PHE A 152 1.89 12.14 15.26
C PHE A 152 1.15 11.44 16.38
N GLU A 153 0.94 12.15 17.47
CA GLU A 153 0.07 11.68 18.53
C GLU A 153 -1.36 11.54 17.96
N ASP A 154 -2.03 10.43 18.33
CA ASP A 154 -3.39 10.15 17.89
C ASP A 154 -3.59 10.17 16.35
N LEU A 155 -2.61 9.64 15.62
CA LEU A 155 -2.55 9.63 14.15
C LEU A 155 -3.86 9.17 13.51
N ILE A 156 -4.45 8.08 14.02
CA ILE A 156 -5.67 7.49 13.44
C ILE A 156 -6.84 8.45 13.55
N ASN A 157 -7.05 9.04 14.72
CA ASN A 157 -8.13 10.01 14.95
C ASN A 157 -7.94 11.27 14.10
N GLN A 158 -6.69 11.75 13.94
CA GLN A 158 -6.42 12.89 13.06
C GLN A 158 -6.80 12.60 11.61
N ILE A 159 -6.43 11.44 11.08
CA ILE A 159 -6.74 11.04 9.70
C ILE A 159 -8.25 10.84 9.52
N LYS A 160 -8.91 10.17 10.47
CA LYS A 160 -10.34 9.82 10.41
C LYS A 160 -11.25 11.02 10.63
N ASN A 161 -11.01 11.82 11.66
CA ASN A 161 -11.93 12.82 12.14
C ASN A 161 -11.51 14.27 11.88
N LYS A 162 -10.21 14.50 11.56
CA LYS A 162 -9.64 15.84 11.32
C LYS A 162 -8.74 15.89 10.09
N PRO A 163 -9.20 15.37 8.90
CA PRO A 163 -8.36 15.19 7.72
C PRO A 163 -7.69 16.48 7.25
N GLU A 164 -8.40 17.61 7.26
CA GLU A 164 -7.85 18.91 6.86
C GLU A 164 -6.75 19.39 7.81
N HIS A 165 -6.90 19.15 9.09
CA HIS A 165 -5.87 19.46 10.07
C HIS A 165 -4.63 18.59 9.82
N PHE A 166 -4.82 17.28 9.59
CA PHE A 166 -3.73 16.36 9.30
C PHE A 166 -2.95 16.78 8.04
N ILE A 167 -3.63 17.12 6.94
CA ILE A 167 -2.98 17.60 5.71
C ILE A 167 -2.11 18.83 5.99
N ARG A 168 -2.64 19.83 6.70
CA ARG A 168 -1.84 21.01 7.08
C ARG A 168 -0.63 20.67 7.96
N GLN A 169 -0.75 19.68 8.85
CA GLN A 169 0.36 19.21 9.66
C GLN A 169 1.44 18.50 8.83
N VAL A 170 1.04 17.76 7.78
CA VAL A 170 1.95 17.13 6.82
C VAL A 170 2.68 18.20 6.00
N ASP A 171 1.97 19.18 5.46
CA ASP A 171 2.56 20.30 4.72
C ASP A 171 3.56 21.06 5.57
N LYS A 172 3.20 21.35 6.82
CA LYS A 172 4.11 21.98 7.77
C LYS A 172 5.35 21.13 8.04
N PHE A 173 5.18 19.83 8.26
CA PHE A 173 6.30 18.89 8.46
C PHE A 173 7.27 18.91 7.28
N ILE A 174 6.75 18.86 6.06
CA ILE A 174 7.56 18.87 4.84
C ILE A 174 8.26 20.23 4.69
N THR A 175 7.52 21.33 4.87
CA THR A 175 8.07 22.70 4.79
C THR A 175 9.19 22.93 5.81
N ASP A 176 8.99 22.49 7.07
CA ASP A 176 10.01 22.61 8.13
C ASP A 176 11.30 21.85 7.80
N ARG A 177 11.20 20.78 6.97
CA ARG A 177 12.34 19.94 6.60
C ARG A 177 13.05 20.39 5.34
N THR A 178 12.33 21.01 4.42
CA THR A 178 12.81 21.32 3.07
C THR A 178 12.94 22.82 2.81
N GLY A 179 12.24 23.66 3.58
CA GLY A 179 12.09 25.09 3.31
C GLY A 179 11.11 25.41 2.17
N ILE A 180 10.50 24.39 1.54
CA ILE A 180 9.62 24.56 0.37
C ILE A 180 8.16 24.36 0.81
N LYS A 181 7.33 25.37 0.58
CA LYS A 181 5.88 25.32 0.82
C LYS A 181 5.15 24.58 -0.31
N ASN A 182 4.06 23.90 0.02
CA ASN A 182 3.20 23.18 -0.94
C ASN A 182 4.00 22.22 -1.85
N MET A 183 4.96 21.53 -1.26
CA MET A 183 5.80 20.59 -1.97
C MET A 183 4.98 19.40 -2.42
N LYS A 184 5.04 19.08 -3.71
CA LYS A 184 4.37 17.89 -4.25
C LYS A 184 5.08 16.61 -3.80
N ILE A 185 4.30 15.65 -3.34
CA ILE A 185 4.75 14.28 -3.05
C ILE A 185 4.54 13.45 -4.33
N ASN A 186 5.60 12.80 -4.80
CA ASN A 186 5.53 11.96 -6.00
C ASN A 186 4.78 10.67 -5.70
N ALA A 187 5.13 9.97 -4.60
CA ALA A 187 4.44 8.74 -4.24
C ALA A 187 4.20 8.61 -2.74
N ILE A 188 3.05 8.03 -2.39
CA ILE A 188 2.72 7.59 -1.04
C ILE A 188 2.56 6.08 -1.08
N VAL A 189 3.31 5.39 -0.22
CA VAL A 189 3.38 3.93 -0.18
C VAL A 189 3.19 3.42 1.25
N GLY A 190 2.66 2.21 1.39
CA GLY A 190 2.63 1.61 2.72
C GLY A 190 1.56 0.54 2.92
N ASN A 191 1.56 0.04 4.16
CA ASN A 191 0.57 -0.88 4.70
C ASN A 191 -0.14 -0.18 5.87
N PRO A 192 -1.27 0.51 5.64
CA PRO A 192 -2.00 1.20 6.69
C PRO A 192 -2.60 0.22 7.70
N PRO A 193 -3.01 0.68 8.90
CA PRO A 193 -3.76 -0.16 9.82
C PRO A 193 -5.13 -0.49 9.21
N TYR A 194 -5.57 -1.75 9.35
CA TYR A 194 -6.78 -2.24 8.69
C TYR A 194 -8.04 -1.92 9.47
N GLN A 195 -7.95 -1.99 10.79
CA GLN A 195 -9.10 -1.81 11.68
C GLN A 195 -8.68 -1.20 13.02
N GLU A 196 -9.66 -0.63 13.70
CA GLU A 196 -9.55 -0.09 15.05
C GLU A 196 -10.57 -0.78 15.95
N VAL A 197 -10.15 -1.19 17.14
CA VAL A 197 -11.05 -1.76 18.15
C VAL A 197 -11.81 -0.63 18.82
N VAL A 198 -13.13 -0.69 18.80
CA VAL A 198 -13.98 0.28 19.50
C VAL A 198 -14.20 -0.21 20.94
N ALA A 199 -13.49 0.41 21.87
CA ALA A 199 -13.45 -0.01 23.27
C ALA A 199 -14.82 -0.04 24.02
N GLN A 200 -15.83 0.66 23.49
CA GLN A 200 -17.15 0.82 24.13
C GLN A 200 -18.25 -0.07 23.54
N LYS A 201 -17.93 -0.89 22.56
CA LYS A 201 -18.93 -1.78 21.92
C LYS A 201 -18.47 -3.22 22.01
N GLU A 202 -19.28 -4.05 22.63
CA GLU A 202 -19.13 -5.50 22.64
C GLU A 202 -20.26 -6.14 21.83
N THR A 203 -19.96 -7.26 21.16
CA THR A 203 -20.99 -8.09 20.55
C THR A 203 -21.75 -8.84 21.65
N ALA A 204 -22.91 -9.44 21.32
CA ALA A 204 -23.67 -10.27 22.25
C ALA A 204 -22.84 -11.41 22.88
N ASN A 205 -21.72 -11.79 22.27
CA ASN A 205 -20.77 -12.81 22.74
C ASN A 205 -19.54 -12.22 23.45
N GLY A 206 -19.56 -10.96 23.89
CA GLY A 206 -18.45 -10.32 24.60
C GLY A 206 -17.21 -9.99 23.72
N GLN A 207 -17.33 -10.10 22.40
CA GLN A 207 -16.23 -9.75 21.50
C GLN A 207 -16.22 -8.25 21.22
N LYS A 208 -15.03 -7.63 21.26
CA LYS A 208 -14.86 -6.22 20.92
C LYS A 208 -15.19 -5.97 19.45
N VAL A 209 -15.99 -4.94 19.19
CA VAL A 209 -16.33 -4.53 17.82
C VAL A 209 -15.15 -3.81 17.20
N SER A 210 -14.73 -4.23 16.02
CA SER A 210 -13.72 -3.54 15.22
C SER A 210 -14.34 -2.86 14.02
N VAL A 211 -13.85 -1.67 13.68
CA VAL A 211 -14.26 -0.91 12.49
C VAL A 211 -13.10 -0.76 11.53
N SER A 212 -13.40 -0.79 10.24
CA SER A 212 -12.38 -0.56 9.20
C SER A 212 -11.88 0.89 9.25
N ILE A 213 -10.57 1.09 9.03
CA ILE A 213 -9.97 2.43 9.02
C ILE A 213 -9.05 2.69 7.83
N PHE A 214 -8.64 1.65 7.08
CA PHE A 214 -7.73 1.79 5.94
C PHE A 214 -8.26 2.73 4.84
N GLN A 215 -9.58 2.84 4.66
CA GLN A 215 -10.21 3.74 3.70
C GLN A 215 -9.88 5.21 3.94
N TYR A 216 -9.71 5.61 5.19
CA TYR A 216 -9.31 6.97 5.52
C TYR A 216 -7.86 7.26 5.13
N PHE A 217 -6.98 6.25 5.27
CA PHE A 217 -5.60 6.34 4.81
C PHE A 217 -5.50 6.43 3.29
N GLN A 218 -6.32 5.67 2.55
CA GLN A 218 -6.39 5.79 1.10
C GLN A 218 -6.82 7.19 0.68
N THR A 219 -7.93 7.69 1.22
CA THR A 219 -8.47 9.02 0.89
C THR A 219 -7.47 10.13 1.17
N ILE A 220 -6.75 10.08 2.29
CA ILE A 220 -5.71 11.07 2.63
C ILE A 220 -4.52 10.96 1.67
N SER A 221 -4.09 9.75 1.35
CA SER A 221 -2.97 9.54 0.43
C SER A 221 -3.27 10.09 -0.95
N ASP A 222 -4.47 9.86 -1.48
CA ASP A 222 -4.92 10.37 -2.78
C ASP A 222 -4.91 11.90 -2.85
N ARG A 223 -5.05 12.58 -1.71
CA ARG A 223 -5.02 14.04 -1.63
C ARG A 223 -3.62 14.63 -1.49
N LEU A 224 -2.67 13.85 -0.98
CA LEU A 224 -1.32 14.31 -0.66
C LEU A 224 -0.30 14.00 -1.76
N GLY A 225 -0.47 12.88 -2.49
CA GLY A 225 0.49 12.40 -3.48
C GLY A 225 -0.07 12.31 -4.89
N ARG A 226 0.83 12.29 -5.89
CA ARG A 226 0.45 11.95 -7.26
C ARG A 226 0.15 10.47 -7.38
N TYR A 227 1.12 9.62 -7.03
CA TYR A 227 0.95 8.17 -7.01
C TYR A 227 0.64 7.71 -5.60
N THR A 228 -0.34 6.83 -5.46
CA THR A 228 -0.61 6.15 -4.19
C THR A 228 -0.55 4.65 -4.41
N SER A 229 0.15 3.92 -3.55
CA SER A 229 0.20 2.46 -3.60
C SER A 229 0.12 1.90 -2.20
N LEU A 230 -1.04 1.33 -1.86
CA LEU A 230 -1.36 0.81 -0.54
C LEU A 230 -1.82 -0.64 -0.59
N ILE A 231 -1.53 -1.40 0.48
CA ILE A 231 -2.00 -2.77 0.66
C ILE A 231 -2.94 -2.85 1.86
N TYR A 232 -4.16 -3.39 1.64
CA TYR A 232 -5.18 -3.53 2.69
C TYR A 232 -6.24 -4.58 2.32
N PRO A 233 -7.16 -5.00 3.25
CA PRO A 233 -8.20 -5.98 2.96
C PRO A 233 -9.04 -5.64 1.74
N GLY A 234 -9.39 -6.63 0.90
CA GLY A 234 -9.93 -6.40 -0.44
C GLY A 234 -11.41 -6.70 -0.62
N ALA A 235 -11.88 -7.91 -0.34
CA ALA A 235 -13.16 -8.41 -0.80
C ALA A 235 -14.36 -7.51 -0.45
N ARG A 236 -14.42 -7.00 0.78
CA ARG A 236 -15.59 -6.19 1.22
C ARG A 236 -15.74 -4.88 0.47
N TRP A 237 -14.65 -4.15 0.26
CA TRP A 237 -14.77 -2.88 -0.44
C TRP A 237 -15.00 -3.08 -1.94
N ILE A 238 -14.38 -4.13 -2.54
CA ILE A 238 -14.58 -4.45 -3.97
C ILE A 238 -16.03 -4.86 -4.22
N HIS A 239 -16.59 -5.70 -3.35
CA HIS A 239 -18.01 -6.12 -3.40
C HIS A 239 -19.00 -5.09 -2.81
N ARG A 240 -18.50 -4.01 -2.24
CA ARG A 240 -19.34 -2.99 -1.60
C ARG A 240 -20.26 -3.57 -0.52
N SER A 241 -19.73 -4.50 0.29
CA SER A 241 -20.51 -5.32 1.21
C SER A 241 -20.13 -5.11 2.68
N GLY A 242 -21.02 -4.39 3.40
CA GLY A 242 -21.00 -4.30 4.85
C GLY A 242 -19.84 -3.49 5.48
N LYS A 243 -19.89 -3.32 6.79
CA LYS A 243 -18.94 -2.56 7.62
C LYS A 243 -18.73 -1.09 7.22
N GLY A 244 -19.70 -0.48 6.51
CA GLY A 244 -19.63 0.93 6.07
C GLY A 244 -18.61 1.16 4.95
N LEU A 245 -18.30 0.13 4.15
CA LEU A 245 -17.39 0.22 3.02
C LEU A 245 -18.10 0.35 1.66
N GLU A 246 -19.43 0.36 1.64
CA GLU A 246 -20.25 0.40 0.42
C GLU A 246 -19.93 1.63 -0.43
N GLN A 247 -20.01 2.82 0.18
CA GLN A 247 -19.74 4.08 -0.51
C GLN A 247 -18.25 4.22 -0.88
N PHE A 248 -17.36 3.82 0.03
CA PHE A 248 -15.94 3.82 -0.26
C PHE A 248 -15.63 2.88 -1.45
N GLY A 249 -16.19 1.67 -1.43
CA GLY A 249 -15.98 0.69 -2.49
C GLY A 249 -16.51 1.17 -3.85
N LEU A 250 -17.70 1.77 -3.87
CA LEU A 250 -18.29 2.35 -5.09
C LEU A 250 -17.38 3.44 -5.67
N THR A 251 -16.92 4.36 -4.83
CA THR A 251 -16.04 5.44 -5.25
C THR A 251 -14.68 4.90 -5.70
N GLN A 252 -14.10 3.96 -4.94
CA GLN A 252 -12.76 3.44 -5.17
C GLN A 252 -12.65 2.64 -6.48
N ILE A 253 -13.61 1.73 -6.75
CA ILE A 253 -13.56 0.87 -7.95
C ILE A 253 -13.88 1.65 -9.23
N ASN A 254 -14.60 2.76 -9.12
CA ASN A 254 -14.98 3.63 -10.22
C ASN A 254 -14.11 4.87 -10.38
N ASP A 255 -13.05 4.98 -9.56
CA ASP A 255 -12.15 6.12 -9.63
C ASP A 255 -11.39 6.13 -10.95
N PRO A 256 -11.47 7.20 -11.78
CA PRO A 256 -10.75 7.30 -13.03
C PRO A 256 -9.22 7.34 -12.86
N HIS A 257 -8.76 7.55 -11.63
CA HIS A 257 -7.34 7.53 -11.26
C HIS A 257 -6.83 6.15 -10.86
N LEU A 258 -7.70 5.14 -10.70
CA LEU A 258 -7.31 3.77 -10.41
C LEU A 258 -6.54 3.19 -11.60
N CYS A 259 -5.28 2.80 -11.37
CA CYS A 259 -4.39 2.26 -12.39
C CYS A 259 -4.22 0.75 -12.28
N PHE A 260 -4.15 0.27 -11.04
CA PHE A 260 -3.83 -1.12 -10.75
C PHE A 260 -4.55 -1.59 -9.49
N LEU A 261 -5.11 -2.78 -9.59
CA LEU A 261 -5.71 -3.51 -8.48
C LEU A 261 -5.26 -4.96 -8.55
N LYS A 262 -4.55 -5.44 -7.52
CA LYS A 262 -4.23 -6.86 -7.37
C LYS A 262 -4.95 -7.39 -6.15
N PHE A 263 -5.66 -8.50 -6.31
CA PHE A 263 -6.44 -9.12 -5.25
C PHE A 263 -5.96 -10.53 -4.95
N PHE A 264 -5.74 -10.81 -3.68
CA PHE A 264 -5.38 -12.10 -3.12
C PHE A 264 -6.57 -12.59 -2.27
N PRO A 265 -7.33 -13.61 -2.72
CA PRO A 265 -8.46 -14.14 -1.94
C PRO A 265 -8.00 -14.81 -0.64
N ASP A 266 -6.79 -15.35 -0.62
CA ASP A 266 -6.14 -15.87 0.58
C ASP A 266 -5.00 -14.95 1.01
N SER A 267 -5.17 -14.30 2.16
CA SER A 267 -4.14 -13.42 2.70
C SER A 267 -2.84 -14.14 3.08
N MET A 268 -2.89 -15.47 3.27
CA MET A 268 -1.71 -16.28 3.59
C MET A 268 -0.75 -16.41 2.40
N ASP A 269 -1.22 -16.18 1.17
CA ASP A 269 -0.35 -16.04 -0.01
C ASP A 269 0.59 -14.82 0.12
N VAL A 270 0.21 -13.84 0.95
CA VAL A 270 0.97 -12.60 1.21
C VAL A 270 1.62 -12.63 2.59
N PHE A 271 0.83 -12.80 3.65
CA PHE A 271 1.29 -12.85 5.04
C PHE A 271 1.14 -14.27 5.58
N LYS A 272 2.21 -15.05 5.56
CA LYS A 272 2.19 -16.50 5.88
C LYS A 272 1.58 -16.87 7.25
N GLU A 273 1.54 -15.93 8.20
CA GLU A 273 1.09 -16.18 9.57
C GLU A 273 -0.21 -15.42 9.92
N VAL A 274 -0.81 -14.70 8.97
CA VAL A 274 -1.96 -13.82 9.27
C VAL A 274 -3.11 -14.12 8.32
N GLY A 275 -4.14 -14.80 8.84
CA GLY A 275 -5.40 -15.01 8.13
C GLY A 275 -6.30 -13.76 8.20
N ILE A 276 -6.63 -13.19 7.04
CA ILE A 276 -7.57 -12.06 6.89
C ILE A 276 -8.73 -12.54 6.03
N ALA A 277 -9.91 -12.64 6.62
CA ALA A 277 -11.09 -13.22 5.97
C ALA A 277 -11.49 -12.53 4.66
N ASP A 278 -11.17 -11.24 4.52
CA ASP A 278 -11.50 -10.43 3.34
C ASP A 278 -10.42 -10.51 2.24
N GLY A 279 -9.43 -11.42 2.37
CA GLY A 279 -8.26 -11.42 1.51
C GLY A 279 -7.51 -10.08 1.56
N LEU A 280 -6.63 -9.86 0.59
CA LEU A 280 -5.84 -8.63 0.49
C LEU A 280 -5.96 -8.00 -0.89
N SER A 281 -5.92 -6.69 -0.93
CA SER A 281 -5.80 -5.91 -2.17
C SER A 281 -4.57 -5.02 -2.14
N ILE A 282 -3.91 -4.90 -3.28
CA ILE A 282 -2.92 -3.87 -3.56
C ILE A 282 -3.59 -2.90 -4.53
N VAL A 283 -3.66 -1.64 -4.15
CA VAL A 283 -4.32 -0.58 -4.91
C VAL A 283 -3.30 0.47 -5.29
N MET A 284 -3.19 0.78 -6.58
CA MET A 284 -2.33 1.85 -7.07
C MET A 284 -3.15 2.84 -7.90
N LYS A 285 -2.98 4.13 -7.60
CA LYS A 285 -3.61 5.25 -8.33
C LYS A 285 -2.57 6.24 -8.82
N ASP A 286 -2.90 6.92 -9.91
CA ASP A 286 -2.21 8.13 -10.39
C ASP A 286 -3.25 9.25 -10.55
N THR A 287 -3.16 10.30 -9.74
CA THR A 287 -4.10 11.43 -9.75
C THR A 287 -4.08 12.24 -11.06
N GLN A 288 -3.11 12.02 -11.93
CA GLN A 288 -3.05 12.62 -13.26
C GLN A 288 -3.67 11.73 -14.35
N LYS A 289 -3.85 10.43 -14.09
CA LYS A 289 -4.53 9.54 -15.03
C LYS A 289 -6.03 9.80 -15.00
N LYS A 290 -6.63 9.78 -16.18
CA LYS A 290 -8.09 9.80 -16.36
C LYS A 290 -8.47 8.73 -17.39
N SER A 291 -8.89 7.58 -16.92
CA SER A 291 -9.38 6.50 -17.80
C SER A 291 -10.51 5.74 -17.13
N ASN A 292 -11.34 5.06 -17.93
CA ASN A 292 -12.47 4.27 -17.44
C ASN A 292 -12.08 2.79 -17.23
N GLY A 293 -10.82 2.52 -16.88
CA GLY A 293 -10.36 1.16 -16.67
C GLY A 293 -9.03 1.10 -15.93
N PHE A 294 -8.69 -0.09 -15.47
CA PHE A 294 -7.49 -0.37 -14.70
C PHE A 294 -7.00 -1.79 -14.95
N ARG A 295 -5.71 -2.02 -14.75
CA ARG A 295 -5.16 -3.37 -14.76
C ARG A 295 -5.55 -4.11 -13.49
N TYR A 296 -6.27 -5.22 -13.64
CA TYR A 296 -6.68 -6.09 -12.55
C TYR A 296 -5.88 -7.39 -12.57
N VAL A 297 -5.38 -7.79 -11.40
CA VAL A 297 -4.67 -9.06 -11.21
C VAL A 297 -5.32 -9.84 -10.08
N TYR A 298 -5.81 -11.03 -10.40
CA TYR A 298 -6.25 -12.01 -9.41
C TYR A 298 -5.11 -12.99 -9.15
N ALA A 299 -4.67 -13.09 -7.90
CA ALA A 299 -3.54 -13.92 -7.52
C ALA A 299 -3.95 -14.94 -6.46
N LYS A 300 -3.75 -16.23 -6.73
CA LYS A 300 -4.09 -17.33 -5.82
C LYS A 300 -3.08 -18.45 -5.93
N LYS A 301 -2.45 -18.83 -4.81
CA LYS A 301 -1.49 -19.94 -4.72
C LYS A 301 -0.38 -19.85 -5.79
N GLY A 302 0.23 -18.69 -5.93
CA GLY A 302 1.31 -18.43 -6.88
C GLY A 302 0.89 -18.34 -8.35
N LYS A 303 -0.41 -18.49 -8.67
CA LYS A 303 -0.95 -18.29 -10.03
C LYS A 303 -1.62 -16.93 -10.13
N GLU A 304 -1.40 -16.25 -11.27
CA GLU A 304 -1.97 -14.94 -11.53
C GLU A 304 -2.78 -14.94 -12.83
N VAL A 305 -3.94 -14.29 -12.79
CA VAL A 305 -4.75 -13.97 -13.97
C VAL A 305 -4.82 -12.46 -14.07
N THR A 306 -4.36 -11.92 -15.18
CA THR A 306 -4.34 -10.47 -15.43
C THR A 306 -5.31 -10.10 -16.54
N ILE A 307 -6.12 -9.07 -16.30
CA ILE A 307 -7.04 -8.50 -17.27
C ILE A 307 -6.98 -6.97 -17.24
N GLU A 308 -7.32 -6.33 -18.35
CA GLU A 308 -7.69 -4.91 -18.36
C GLU A 308 -9.19 -4.83 -18.06
N ALA A 309 -9.51 -4.31 -16.88
CA ALA A 309 -10.88 -4.20 -16.38
C ALA A 309 -11.44 -2.79 -16.58
N ASN A 310 -12.69 -2.68 -16.98
CA ASN A 310 -13.40 -1.41 -16.98
C ASN A 310 -13.95 -1.09 -15.57
N ASN A 311 -14.13 0.19 -15.27
CA ASN A 311 -14.84 0.60 -14.06
C ASN A 311 -16.28 0.08 -14.09
N PRO A 312 -16.72 -0.73 -13.10
CA PRO A 312 -17.98 -1.48 -13.19
C PRO A 312 -19.23 -0.61 -12.98
N LYS A 313 -19.07 0.65 -12.61
CA LYS A 313 -20.14 1.57 -12.22
C LYS A 313 -20.96 0.96 -11.06
N GLU A 314 -22.26 0.68 -11.30
CA GLU A 314 -23.15 0.05 -10.32
C GLU A 314 -23.15 -1.48 -10.40
N GLU A 315 -22.56 -2.06 -11.42
CA GLU A 315 -22.52 -3.51 -11.63
C GLU A 315 -21.62 -4.20 -10.60
N LEU A 316 -21.88 -5.49 -10.37
CA LEU A 316 -21.01 -6.33 -9.55
C LEU A 316 -19.68 -6.55 -10.26
N PHE A 317 -18.59 -6.39 -9.54
CA PHE A 317 -17.25 -6.70 -10.03
C PHE A 317 -16.89 -8.14 -9.66
N SER A 318 -16.55 -8.96 -10.65
CA SER A 318 -16.09 -10.33 -10.40
C SER A 318 -14.68 -10.31 -9.83
N LEU A 319 -14.50 -10.85 -8.60
CA LEU A 319 -13.17 -10.98 -8.01
C LEU A 319 -12.30 -11.97 -8.77
N ASN A 320 -12.87 -13.09 -9.21
CA ASN A 320 -12.16 -14.02 -10.08
C ASN A 320 -12.55 -13.77 -11.54
N PRO A 321 -11.62 -13.33 -12.40
CA PRO A 321 -11.92 -13.08 -13.80
C PRO A 321 -12.48 -14.28 -14.56
N LEU A 322 -12.19 -15.51 -14.09
CA LEU A 322 -12.71 -16.74 -14.70
C LEU A 322 -14.21 -16.94 -14.45
N ASP A 323 -14.78 -16.23 -13.47
CA ASP A 323 -16.21 -16.29 -13.14
C ASP A 323 -17.01 -15.14 -13.81
N SER A 324 -16.46 -14.52 -14.83
CA SER A 324 -17.04 -13.33 -15.50
C SER A 324 -18.42 -13.60 -16.13
N GLU A 325 -18.65 -14.78 -16.67
CA GLU A 325 -19.94 -15.18 -17.26
C GLU A 325 -21.04 -15.28 -16.18
N ILE A 326 -20.67 -15.83 -15.01
CA ILE A 326 -21.57 -15.92 -13.85
C ILE A 326 -21.91 -14.51 -13.35
N SER A 327 -20.92 -13.64 -13.24
CA SER A 327 -21.13 -12.24 -12.84
C SER A 327 -21.99 -11.46 -13.81
N TYR A 328 -21.85 -11.69 -15.11
CA TYR A 328 -22.69 -11.09 -16.13
C TYR A 328 -24.15 -11.56 -16.00
N SER A 329 -24.38 -12.86 -15.85
CA SER A 329 -25.71 -13.43 -15.66
C SER A 329 -26.39 -12.90 -14.38
N LEU A 330 -25.62 -12.77 -13.28
CA LEU A 330 -26.10 -12.17 -12.02
C LEU A 330 -26.49 -10.70 -12.18
N ASN A 331 -25.68 -9.92 -12.87
CA ASN A 331 -25.99 -8.51 -13.15
C ASN A 331 -27.25 -8.35 -13.98
N CYS A 332 -27.45 -9.21 -14.99
CA CYS A 332 -28.67 -9.22 -15.78
C CYS A 332 -29.90 -9.60 -14.95
N ALA A 333 -29.80 -10.60 -14.07
CA ALA A 333 -30.87 -11.00 -13.19
C ALA A 333 -31.26 -9.90 -12.20
N ILE A 334 -30.28 -9.23 -11.59
CA ILE A 334 -30.50 -8.11 -10.65
C ILE A 334 -31.21 -6.94 -11.35
N LYS A 335 -30.81 -6.58 -12.56
CA LYS A 335 -31.45 -5.52 -13.34
C LYS A 335 -32.91 -5.85 -13.68
N ASN A 336 -33.19 -7.11 -14.03
CA ASN A 336 -34.56 -7.55 -14.39
C ASN A 336 -35.50 -7.64 -13.18
N ILE A 337 -35.00 -7.90 -11.99
CA ILE A 337 -35.80 -8.00 -10.75
C ILE A 337 -36.08 -6.61 -10.14
N GLY A 338 -35.41 -5.56 -10.62
CA GLY A 338 -35.55 -4.19 -10.09
C GLY A 338 -35.04 -4.02 -8.64
N VAL A 339 -34.23 -4.95 -8.15
CA VAL A 339 -33.68 -4.91 -6.80
C VAL A 339 -32.38 -4.08 -6.84
N TYR A 340 -32.53 -2.80 -6.66
CA TYR A 340 -31.41 -1.92 -6.33
C TYR A 340 -30.98 -2.21 -4.90
N MET A 341 -29.72 -2.68 -4.73
CA MET A 341 -29.05 -2.80 -3.45
C MET A 341 -29.57 -3.87 -2.46
N MET A 342 -29.62 -5.13 -2.85
CA MET A 342 -29.54 -6.19 -1.85
C MET A 342 -28.07 -6.52 -1.51
N PRO A 343 -27.70 -6.73 -0.23
CA PRO A 343 -26.37 -7.18 0.12
C PRO A 343 -26.05 -8.51 -0.59
N TYR A 344 -24.88 -8.62 -1.18
CA TYR A 344 -24.41 -9.74 -1.98
C TYR A 344 -24.69 -11.14 -1.35
N TYR A 345 -24.66 -11.26 -0.03
CA TYR A 345 -24.98 -12.48 0.70
C TYR A 345 -26.39 -13.01 0.48
N LEU A 346 -27.38 -12.14 0.32
CA LEU A 346 -28.77 -12.55 0.11
C LEU A 346 -28.99 -13.07 -1.32
N VAL A 347 -28.34 -12.47 -2.31
CA VAL A 347 -28.43 -12.88 -3.72
C VAL A 347 -27.76 -14.23 -3.95
N VAL A 348 -26.58 -14.45 -3.38
CA VAL A 348 -25.86 -15.75 -3.48
C VAL A 348 -26.62 -16.86 -2.74
N CYS A 349 -27.18 -16.61 -1.57
CA CYS A 349 -27.99 -17.58 -0.85
C CYS A 349 -29.30 -17.91 -1.58
N PHE A 350 -29.92 -16.93 -2.25
CA PHE A 350 -31.14 -17.16 -3.02
C PHE A 350 -30.87 -17.98 -4.29
N LEU A 351 -29.79 -17.70 -5.01
CA LEU A 351 -29.41 -18.41 -6.22
C LEU A 351 -28.89 -19.83 -5.97
N LEU A 352 -28.16 -20.06 -4.88
CA LEU A 352 -27.77 -21.41 -4.48
C LEU A 352 -28.97 -22.31 -4.08
N LYS A 353 -30.10 -21.72 -3.64
CA LYS A 353 -31.36 -22.44 -3.38
C LYS A 353 -32.18 -22.70 -4.64
N VAL A 354 -31.94 -21.99 -5.74
CA VAL A 354 -32.66 -22.16 -7.02
C VAL A 354 -31.93 -23.13 -7.95
N ILE A 355 -30.62 -23.34 -7.72
CA ILE A 355 -29.78 -24.26 -8.53
C ILE A 355 -29.59 -25.64 -7.84
N SER A 356 -29.94 -25.77 -6.57
CA SER A 356 -30.05 -27.06 -5.86
C SER A 356 -31.48 -27.60 -5.93
#